data_7c3c99e54ac22f8774a3184548429b4f
#
_entry.id   7c3c99e54ac22f8774a3184548429b4f
#
_cell.length_a   1.000
_cell.length_b   1.000
_cell.length_c   1.000
_cell.angle_alpha   90.00
_cell.angle_beta   90.00
_cell.angle_gamma   90.00
#
_symmetry.space_group_name_H-M   'P 1'
#
loop_
_entity.id
_entity.type
_entity.pdbx_description
1 polymer ?
#
loop_
_entity_poly.entity_id
_entity_poly.type
_entity_poly.pdbx_seq_one_letter_code
_entity_poly.pdbx_strand_id
1 'polypeptide(L)'
;NVFLATQDRIVIVDPMGEYSPLVRRLGGQVIEIAPDSPHHINPMDIEMGMNDEDSPLSMKADFLLSLCELVVGGKDGLQPIEKTVIDRCVRLVYRELALGLEGAKMPLLQDLYEELLKQPEPEAKRVATALELYCTGSLNLFNHPTNVDLSSRVVCIVLKGLGENLRKIAMHVTNEFVTSAVNANYQNGAATWCYFDEFHILLRDPLTASYFVAV
;
A
#
# COMPACT_ATOMS: atom_id res chain seq x y z
N ASN A 1 -15.94 -0.37 22.99
CA ASN A 1 -16.20 0.82 23.83
C ASN A 1 -16.03 2.12 23.03
N VAL A 2 -14.96 2.29 22.20
CA VAL A 2 -14.73 3.47 21.35
C VAL A 2 -15.95 3.77 20.46
N PHE A 3 -16.49 2.76 19.77
CA PHE A 3 -17.66 2.89 18.90
C PHE A 3 -18.89 3.51 19.60
N LEU A 4 -19.10 3.20 20.88
CA LEU A 4 -20.25 3.68 21.66
C LEU A 4 -19.95 5.03 22.34
N ALA A 5 -18.69 5.32 22.65
CA ALA A 5 -18.30 6.46 23.44
C ALA A 5 -17.90 7.70 22.61
N THR A 6 -17.51 7.54 21.38
CA THR A 6 -17.02 8.61 20.49
C THR A 6 -17.72 8.59 19.14
N GLN A 7 -17.48 9.60 18.31
CA GLN A 7 -17.86 9.63 16.89
C GLN A 7 -16.65 9.34 15.98
N ASP A 8 -15.53 8.93 16.57
CA ASP A 8 -14.29 8.67 15.86
C ASP A 8 -14.44 7.53 14.85
N ARG A 9 -13.57 7.51 13.88
CA ARG A 9 -13.48 6.42 12.91
C ARG A 9 -12.71 5.25 13.50
N ILE A 10 -13.03 4.04 13.07
CA ILE A 10 -12.39 2.80 13.51
C ILE A 10 -12.00 1.99 12.29
N VAL A 11 -10.72 1.68 12.16
CA VAL A 11 -10.19 0.78 11.14
C VAL A 11 -9.58 -0.44 11.84
N ILE A 12 -9.97 -1.61 11.38
CA ILE A 12 -9.48 -2.90 11.89
C ILE A 12 -8.80 -3.60 10.73
N VAL A 13 -7.52 -3.91 10.86
CA VAL A 13 -6.79 -4.79 9.95
C VAL A 13 -6.77 -6.17 10.56
N ASP A 14 -7.49 -7.10 9.93
CA ASP A 14 -7.82 -8.43 10.45
C ASP A 14 -7.43 -9.50 9.42
N PRO A 15 -6.20 -10.00 9.46
CA PRO A 15 -5.73 -10.98 8.49
C PRO A 15 -6.53 -12.29 8.46
N MET A 16 -7.19 -12.62 9.56
CA MET A 16 -7.94 -13.88 9.70
C MET A 16 -9.45 -13.74 9.48
N GLY A 17 -9.99 -12.51 9.53
CA GLY A 17 -11.41 -12.23 9.30
C GLY A 17 -12.31 -12.47 10.50
N GLU A 18 -11.77 -12.50 11.72
CA GLU A 18 -12.51 -12.79 12.95
C GLU A 18 -13.45 -11.67 13.38
N TYR A 19 -13.09 -10.40 13.06
CA TYR A 19 -13.89 -9.21 13.40
C TYR A 19 -15.01 -8.92 12.39
N SER A 20 -15.00 -9.54 11.21
CA SER A 20 -16.00 -9.30 10.15
C SER A 20 -17.46 -9.42 10.60
N PRO A 21 -17.86 -10.44 11.40
CA PRO A 21 -19.24 -10.53 11.86
C PRO A 21 -19.64 -9.39 12.80
N LEU A 22 -18.72 -8.95 13.66
CA LEU A 22 -18.93 -7.82 14.58
C LEU A 22 -19.11 -6.51 13.80
N VAL A 23 -18.21 -6.25 12.85
CA VAL A 23 -18.22 -5.02 12.05
C VAL A 23 -19.53 -4.92 11.25
N ARG A 24 -19.96 -6.01 10.61
CA ARG A 24 -21.26 -6.04 9.89
C ARG A 24 -22.44 -5.76 10.82
N ARG A 25 -22.44 -6.30 12.05
CA ARG A 25 -23.50 -6.01 13.04
C ARG A 25 -23.54 -4.56 13.50
N LEU A 26 -22.39 -3.88 13.48
CA LEU A 26 -22.28 -2.45 13.79
C LEU A 26 -22.65 -1.56 12.59
N GLY A 27 -23.05 -2.14 11.46
CA GLY A 27 -23.32 -1.40 10.22
C GLY A 27 -22.05 -0.87 9.52
N GLY A 28 -20.89 -1.44 9.86
CA GLY A 28 -19.62 -1.10 9.26
C GLY A 28 -19.35 -1.83 7.95
N GLN A 29 -18.29 -1.44 7.27
CA GLN A 29 -17.84 -1.99 6.00
C GLN A 29 -16.78 -3.08 6.23
N VAL A 30 -16.85 -4.16 5.45
CA VAL A 30 -15.81 -5.18 5.39
C VAL A 30 -15.22 -5.18 3.98
N ILE A 31 -13.94 -4.91 3.89
CA ILE A 31 -13.14 -4.91 2.66
C ILE A 31 -12.30 -6.18 2.69
N GLU A 32 -12.51 -7.07 1.75
CA GLU A 32 -11.76 -8.32 1.65
C GLU A 32 -10.74 -8.21 0.51
N ILE A 33 -9.45 -8.27 0.84
CA ILE A 33 -8.34 -8.28 -0.10
C ILE A 33 -7.91 -9.74 -0.27
N ALA A 34 -8.32 -10.34 -1.37
CA ALA A 34 -8.07 -11.72 -1.71
C ALA A 34 -8.00 -11.88 -3.24
N PRO A 35 -7.37 -12.94 -3.77
CA PRO A 35 -7.25 -13.14 -5.22
C PRO A 35 -8.58 -13.13 -5.97
N ASP A 36 -9.64 -13.63 -5.34
CA ASP A 36 -10.98 -13.73 -5.93
C ASP A 36 -11.91 -12.56 -5.52
N SER A 37 -11.40 -11.59 -4.78
CA SER A 37 -12.20 -10.44 -4.31
C SER A 37 -12.34 -9.38 -5.41
N PRO A 38 -13.48 -8.70 -5.49
CA PRO A 38 -13.64 -7.53 -6.34
C PRO A 38 -12.95 -6.27 -5.76
N HIS A 39 -12.43 -6.33 -4.55
CA HIS A 39 -11.81 -5.21 -3.87
C HIS A 39 -10.33 -5.09 -4.21
N HIS A 40 -9.90 -3.90 -4.60
CA HIS A 40 -8.53 -3.61 -4.99
C HIS A 40 -8.01 -2.37 -4.29
N ILE A 41 -6.72 -2.39 -3.95
CA ILE A 41 -5.94 -1.26 -3.45
C ILE A 41 -4.74 -1.10 -4.37
N ASN A 42 -4.57 0.08 -4.94
CA ASN A 42 -3.41 0.41 -5.75
C ASN A 42 -2.29 0.96 -4.86
N PRO A 43 -1.14 0.30 -4.74
CA PRO A 43 -0.01 0.81 -3.96
C PRO A 43 0.60 2.09 -4.54
N MET A 44 0.27 2.41 -5.80
CA MET A 44 0.73 3.62 -6.46
C MET A 44 -0.15 4.84 -6.18
N ASP A 45 -1.26 4.73 -5.45
CA ASP A 45 -2.10 5.87 -5.16
C ASP A 45 -1.38 6.91 -4.31
N ILE A 46 -1.52 8.18 -4.68
CA ILE A 46 -0.93 9.33 -4.02
C ILE A 46 -1.91 10.51 -4.03
N GLU A 47 -2.00 11.23 -2.93
CA GLU A 47 -2.68 12.52 -2.88
C GLU A 47 -1.67 13.65 -3.05
N MET A 48 -1.77 14.38 -4.16
CA MET A 48 -0.93 15.56 -4.43
C MET A 48 -1.52 16.77 -3.69
N GLY A 49 -1.13 16.96 -2.42
CA GLY A 49 -1.48 18.14 -1.64
C GLY A 49 -0.68 19.37 -2.03
N MET A 50 -1.25 20.57 -1.90
CA MET A 50 -0.56 21.83 -2.23
C MET A 50 0.31 22.38 -1.09
N ASN A 51 0.29 21.83 0.13
CA ASN A 51 0.82 22.49 1.33
C ASN A 51 1.68 21.62 2.26
N ASP A 52 2.16 20.45 1.83
CA ASP A 52 2.98 19.61 2.71
C ASP A 52 4.45 20.04 2.66
N GLU A 53 5.05 20.24 3.85
CA GLU A 53 6.50 20.47 4.02
C GLU A 53 7.32 19.30 3.49
N ASP A 54 6.77 18.07 3.54
CA ASP A 54 7.32 16.87 2.93
C ASP A 54 6.66 16.62 1.57
N SER A 55 7.48 16.44 0.54
CA SER A 55 6.99 16.12 -0.81
C SER A 55 6.24 14.79 -0.80
N PRO A 56 4.93 14.75 -1.09
CA PRO A 56 4.16 13.49 -1.13
C PRO A 56 4.79 12.43 -2.04
N LEU A 57 5.43 12.90 -3.12
CA LEU A 57 6.15 12.03 -4.04
C LEU A 57 7.40 11.38 -3.40
N SER A 58 8.11 12.09 -2.50
CA SER A 58 9.25 11.51 -1.80
C SER A 58 8.81 10.42 -0.82
N MET A 59 7.75 10.65 -0.06
CA MET A 59 7.16 9.63 0.83
C MET A 59 6.69 8.41 0.03
N LYS A 60 6.03 8.64 -1.11
CA LYS A 60 5.59 7.56 -1.99
C LYS A 60 6.78 6.79 -2.60
N ALA A 61 7.87 7.47 -2.96
CA ALA A 61 9.07 6.82 -3.45
C ALA A 61 9.70 5.93 -2.38
N ASP A 62 9.77 6.36 -1.13
CA ASP A 62 10.27 5.55 -0.02
C ASP A 62 9.39 4.32 0.24
N PHE A 63 8.07 4.48 0.20
CA PHE A 63 7.14 3.36 0.28
C PHE A 63 7.36 2.36 -0.86
N LEU A 64 7.47 2.83 -2.11
CA LEU A 64 7.68 1.96 -3.27
C LEU A 64 9.05 1.29 -3.27
N LEU A 65 10.09 1.96 -2.75
CA LEU A 65 11.40 1.33 -2.52
C LEU A 65 11.26 0.15 -1.56
N SER A 66 10.55 0.30 -0.46
CA SER A 66 10.32 -0.78 0.49
C SER A 66 9.46 -1.90 -0.06
N LEU A 67 8.43 -1.57 -0.85
CA LEU A 67 7.62 -2.55 -1.56
C LEU A 67 8.47 -3.38 -2.53
N CYS A 68 9.33 -2.72 -3.32
CA CYS A 68 10.27 -3.39 -4.21
C CYS A 68 11.27 -4.26 -3.43
N GLU A 69 11.71 -3.83 -2.25
CA GLU A 69 12.60 -4.63 -1.38
C GLU A 69 11.92 -5.91 -0.90
N LEU A 70 10.63 -5.86 -0.55
CA LEU A 70 9.84 -7.05 -0.21
C LEU A 70 9.66 -7.99 -1.41
N VAL A 71 9.49 -7.44 -2.62
CA VAL A 71 9.26 -8.19 -3.86
C VAL A 71 10.54 -8.83 -4.39
N VAL A 72 11.62 -8.06 -4.49
CA VAL A 72 12.92 -8.54 -4.98
C VAL A 72 13.53 -9.54 -4.01
N GLY A 73 13.31 -9.31 -2.71
CA GLY A 73 13.64 -10.22 -1.63
C GLY A 73 15.13 -10.49 -1.48
N GLY A 74 15.41 -11.51 -0.66
CA GLY A 74 16.76 -11.95 -0.37
C GLY A 74 17.30 -11.39 0.95
N LYS A 75 18.42 -11.98 1.42
CA LYS A 75 19.03 -11.59 2.69
C LYS A 75 19.70 -10.22 2.65
N ASP A 76 20.07 -9.78 1.45
CA ASP A 76 20.86 -8.57 1.25
C ASP A 76 20.00 -7.35 0.83
N GLY A 77 18.69 -7.55 0.63
CA GLY A 77 17.76 -6.50 0.19
C GLY A 77 18.12 -5.92 -1.18
N LEU A 78 17.65 -4.70 -1.45
CA LEU A 78 17.97 -3.95 -2.67
C LEU A 78 19.39 -3.36 -2.60
N GLN A 79 20.13 -3.52 -3.69
CA GLN A 79 21.44 -2.89 -3.85
C GLN A 79 21.31 -1.39 -4.09
N PRO A 80 22.32 -0.56 -3.75
CA PRO A 80 22.25 0.90 -3.93
C PRO A 80 21.91 1.33 -5.36
N ILE A 81 22.39 0.62 -6.37
CA ILE A 81 22.10 0.91 -7.79
C ILE A 81 20.61 0.64 -8.07
N GLU A 82 20.07 -0.47 -7.56
CA GLU A 82 18.65 -0.79 -7.70
C GLU A 82 17.75 0.27 -7.07
N LYS A 83 18.09 0.73 -5.86
CA LYS A 83 17.36 1.83 -5.18
C LYS A 83 17.36 3.11 -6.02
N THR A 84 18.51 3.47 -6.59
CA THR A 84 18.62 4.67 -7.46
C THR A 84 17.79 4.53 -8.72
N VAL A 85 17.79 3.37 -9.35
CA VAL A 85 16.99 3.12 -10.57
C VAL A 85 15.50 3.13 -10.28
N ILE A 86 15.07 2.50 -9.18
CA ILE A 86 13.66 2.51 -8.75
C ILE A 86 13.20 3.95 -8.49
N ASP A 87 13.93 4.74 -7.69
CA ASP A 87 13.58 6.13 -7.39
C ASP A 87 13.45 6.97 -8.68
N ARG A 88 14.39 6.81 -9.63
CA ARG A 88 14.32 7.46 -10.94
C ARG A 88 13.05 7.06 -11.70
N CYS A 89 12.73 5.77 -11.78
CA CYS A 89 11.53 5.28 -12.48
C CYS A 89 10.24 5.77 -11.82
N VAL A 90 10.18 5.80 -10.49
CA VAL A 90 9.04 6.35 -9.75
C VAL A 90 8.79 7.80 -10.15
N ARG A 91 9.81 8.65 -10.16
CA ARG A 91 9.66 10.06 -10.61
C ARG A 91 9.20 10.19 -12.06
N LEU A 92 9.66 9.30 -12.93
CA LEU A 92 9.24 9.31 -14.34
C LEU A 92 7.77 8.92 -14.49
N VAL A 93 7.32 7.90 -13.78
CA VAL A 93 5.94 7.41 -13.83
C VAL A 93 4.95 8.45 -13.29
N TYR A 94 5.32 9.18 -12.22
CA TYR A 94 4.47 10.24 -11.65
C TYR A 94 4.62 11.61 -12.33
N ARG A 95 5.48 11.74 -13.34
CA ARG A 95 5.82 13.03 -13.95
C ARG A 95 4.60 13.81 -14.44
N GLU A 96 3.68 13.17 -15.12
CA GLU A 96 2.48 13.83 -15.67
C GLU A 96 1.56 14.33 -14.56
N LEU A 97 1.37 13.52 -13.50
CA LEU A 97 0.61 13.90 -12.32
C LEU A 97 1.27 15.06 -11.57
N ALA A 98 2.59 15.00 -11.37
CA ALA A 98 3.35 16.05 -10.68
C ALA A 98 3.33 17.39 -11.43
N LEU A 99 3.21 17.37 -12.75
CA LEU A 99 3.07 18.56 -13.60
C LEU A 99 1.61 19.03 -13.71
N GLY A 100 0.66 18.32 -13.12
CA GLY A 100 -0.77 18.67 -13.20
C GLY A 100 -1.33 18.64 -14.63
N LEU A 101 -0.81 17.76 -15.48
CA LEU A 101 -1.24 17.68 -16.88
C LEU A 101 -2.68 17.18 -16.97
N GLU A 102 -3.47 17.81 -17.83
CA GLU A 102 -4.86 17.41 -18.08
C GLU A 102 -4.90 15.98 -18.65
N GLY A 103 -5.71 15.11 -18.01
CA GLY A 103 -5.81 13.70 -18.40
C GLY A 103 -4.76 12.79 -17.82
N ALA A 104 -3.82 13.29 -16.98
CA ALA A 104 -2.90 12.45 -16.23
C ALA A 104 -3.66 11.42 -15.40
N LYS A 105 -3.23 10.16 -15.48
CA LYS A 105 -3.86 9.05 -14.75
C LYS A 105 -2.99 8.64 -13.58
N MET A 106 -3.64 8.13 -12.53
CA MET A 106 -2.94 7.46 -11.45
C MET A 106 -2.22 6.22 -11.99
N PRO A 107 -0.89 6.11 -11.80
CA PRO A 107 -0.15 4.96 -12.30
C PRO A 107 -0.51 3.68 -11.53
N LEU A 108 -0.22 2.55 -12.16
CA LEU A 108 -0.29 1.22 -11.58
C LEU A 108 1.13 0.63 -11.42
N LEU A 109 1.25 -0.49 -10.71
CA LEU A 109 2.53 -1.21 -10.62
C LEU A 109 3.10 -1.59 -11.99
N GLN A 110 2.22 -1.85 -12.96
CA GLN A 110 2.62 -2.14 -14.33
C GLN A 110 3.36 -0.96 -14.98
N ASP A 111 2.96 0.28 -14.71
CA ASP A 111 3.64 1.45 -15.27
C ASP A 111 5.07 1.55 -14.74
N LEU A 112 5.28 1.24 -13.45
CA LEU A 112 6.62 1.16 -12.87
C LEU A 112 7.44 0.00 -13.47
N TYR A 113 6.83 -1.17 -13.64
CA TYR A 113 7.45 -2.32 -14.30
C TYR A 113 7.90 -1.99 -15.71
N GLU A 114 7.04 -1.39 -16.53
CA GLU A 114 7.33 -1.00 -17.90
C GLU A 114 8.41 0.08 -17.98
N GLU A 115 8.42 1.02 -17.03
CA GLU A 115 9.46 2.05 -16.97
C GLU A 115 10.84 1.46 -16.60
N LEU A 116 10.88 0.50 -15.67
CA LEU A 116 12.09 -0.25 -15.32
C LEU A 116 12.66 -1.01 -16.53
N LEU A 117 11.81 -1.61 -17.37
CA LEU A 117 12.26 -2.32 -18.57
C LEU A 117 12.92 -1.39 -19.62
N LYS A 118 12.63 -0.11 -19.61
CA LYS A 118 13.23 0.89 -20.52
C LYS A 118 14.64 1.32 -20.08
N GLN A 119 15.02 1.03 -18.82
CA GLN A 119 16.31 1.46 -18.31
C GLN A 119 17.44 0.58 -18.83
N PRO A 120 18.63 1.16 -19.09
CA PRO A 120 19.76 0.42 -19.66
C PRO A 120 20.49 -0.47 -18.65
N GLU A 121 20.31 -0.23 -17.34
CA GLU A 121 21.01 -0.93 -16.29
C GLU A 121 20.47 -2.37 -16.11
N PRO A 122 21.35 -3.38 -16.00
CA PRO A 122 20.93 -4.77 -15.76
C PRO A 122 20.20 -4.94 -14.42
N GLU A 123 20.50 -4.09 -13.44
CA GLU A 123 19.84 -4.05 -12.13
C GLU A 123 18.35 -3.68 -12.28
N ALA A 124 18.01 -2.76 -13.17
CA ALA A 124 16.63 -2.41 -13.48
C ALA A 124 15.85 -3.61 -14.01
N LYS A 125 16.47 -4.39 -14.89
CA LYS A 125 15.87 -5.60 -15.45
C LYS A 125 15.64 -6.67 -14.38
N ARG A 126 16.56 -6.80 -13.40
CA ARG A 126 16.40 -7.72 -12.27
C ARG A 126 15.17 -7.34 -11.44
N VAL A 127 15.02 -6.05 -11.10
CA VAL A 127 13.86 -5.55 -10.35
C VAL A 127 12.58 -5.75 -11.15
N ALA A 128 12.57 -5.38 -12.45
CA ALA A 128 11.44 -5.59 -13.33
C ALA A 128 11.01 -7.06 -13.38
N THR A 129 11.96 -7.98 -13.54
CA THR A 129 11.67 -9.43 -13.58
C THR A 129 11.02 -9.91 -12.27
N ALA A 130 11.43 -9.37 -11.11
CA ALA A 130 10.80 -9.71 -9.84
C ALA A 130 9.38 -9.12 -9.72
N LEU A 131 9.15 -7.90 -10.23
CA LEU A 131 7.84 -7.26 -10.25
C LEU A 131 6.85 -7.91 -11.24
N GLU A 132 7.33 -8.56 -12.30
CA GLU A 132 6.51 -9.19 -13.33
C GLU A 132 5.43 -10.11 -12.74
N LEU A 133 5.78 -10.88 -11.71
CA LEU A 133 4.86 -11.77 -11.02
C LEU A 133 3.65 -11.04 -10.42
N TYR A 134 3.83 -9.80 -9.99
CA TYR A 134 2.83 -8.96 -9.33
C TYR A 134 2.12 -7.98 -10.29
N CYS A 135 2.60 -7.85 -11.52
CA CYS A 135 2.00 -6.99 -12.55
C CYS A 135 1.19 -7.81 -13.55
N THR A 136 1.87 -8.71 -14.28
CA THR A 136 1.27 -9.53 -15.33
C THR A 136 1.14 -11.00 -14.96
N GLY A 137 1.77 -11.42 -13.86
CA GLY A 137 1.76 -12.79 -13.38
C GLY A 137 0.55 -13.13 -12.52
N SER A 138 0.61 -14.28 -11.84
CA SER A 138 -0.50 -14.84 -11.05
C SER A 138 -0.77 -14.13 -9.72
N LEU A 139 0.09 -13.21 -9.30
CA LEU A 139 -0.05 -12.46 -8.03
C LEU A 139 -0.37 -10.97 -8.26
N ASN A 140 -1.07 -10.65 -9.33
CA ASN A 140 -1.37 -9.27 -9.76
C ASN A 140 -2.48 -8.56 -8.96
N LEU A 141 -2.74 -9.00 -7.74
CA LEU A 141 -3.79 -8.47 -6.85
C LEU A 141 -3.73 -6.94 -6.68
N PHE A 142 -2.52 -6.37 -6.69
CA PHE A 142 -2.26 -4.94 -6.47
C PHE A 142 -2.00 -4.15 -7.76
N ASN A 143 -2.26 -4.74 -8.93
CA ASN A 143 -2.12 -4.08 -10.22
C ASN A 143 -3.47 -3.64 -10.80
N HIS A 144 -4.32 -3.07 -9.97
CA HIS A 144 -5.65 -2.56 -10.32
C HIS A 144 -5.88 -1.21 -9.66
N PRO A 145 -6.68 -0.31 -10.27
CA PRO A 145 -7.10 0.92 -9.60
C PRO A 145 -7.82 0.62 -8.29
N THR A 146 -7.59 1.45 -7.27
CA THR A 146 -8.32 1.35 -6.01
C THR A 146 -9.81 1.57 -6.24
N ASN A 147 -10.62 0.67 -5.72
CA ASN A 147 -12.07 0.70 -5.81
C ASN A 147 -12.76 0.59 -4.46
N VAL A 148 -12.00 0.77 -3.39
CA VAL A 148 -12.49 0.77 -2.00
C VAL A 148 -12.12 2.08 -1.32
N ASP A 149 -12.88 2.46 -0.30
CA ASP A 149 -12.62 3.64 0.52
C ASP A 149 -12.78 3.30 2.02
N LEU A 150 -12.28 4.18 2.88
CA LEU A 150 -12.44 4.10 4.33
C LEU A 150 -13.47 5.13 4.84
N SER A 151 -14.48 5.46 4.05
CA SER A 151 -15.50 6.47 4.38
C SER A 151 -16.47 6.01 5.47
N SER A 152 -16.67 4.71 5.62
CA SER A 152 -17.48 4.15 6.69
C SER A 152 -16.84 4.42 8.06
N ARG A 153 -17.67 4.68 9.07
CA ARG A 153 -17.20 4.92 10.45
C ARG A 153 -16.44 3.74 11.03
N VAL A 154 -16.82 2.52 10.67
CA VAL A 154 -16.13 1.29 11.07
C VAL A 154 -15.79 0.50 9.83
N VAL A 155 -14.52 0.25 9.61
CA VAL A 155 -14.04 -0.54 8.47
C VAL A 155 -13.19 -1.69 9.00
N CYS A 156 -13.39 -2.88 8.44
CA CYS A 156 -12.54 -4.05 8.66
C CYS A 156 -11.90 -4.44 7.34
N ILE A 157 -10.59 -4.47 7.27
CA ILE A 157 -9.82 -4.94 6.12
C ILE A 157 -9.35 -6.37 6.42
N VAL A 158 -9.77 -7.31 5.60
CA VAL A 158 -9.50 -8.74 5.76
C VAL A 158 -8.51 -9.19 4.67
N LEU A 159 -7.47 -9.92 5.07
CA LEU A 159 -6.40 -10.39 4.17
C LEU A 159 -6.42 -11.92 4.07
N LYS A 160 -7.56 -12.48 3.69
CA LYS A 160 -7.81 -13.92 3.70
C LYS A 160 -7.35 -14.59 2.40
N GLY A 161 -6.91 -15.85 2.52
CA GLY A 161 -6.57 -16.67 1.34
C GLY A 161 -5.26 -16.31 0.66
N LEU A 162 -4.42 -15.48 1.27
CA LEU A 162 -3.13 -15.06 0.73
C LEU A 162 -2.02 -16.03 1.17
N GLY A 163 -1.20 -16.47 0.22
CA GLY A 163 0.06 -17.17 0.50
C GLY A 163 1.04 -16.28 1.29
N GLU A 164 2.04 -16.88 1.92
CA GLU A 164 2.94 -16.17 2.83
C GLU A 164 3.60 -14.93 2.20
N ASN A 165 4.10 -15.04 0.97
CA ASN A 165 4.75 -13.93 0.27
C ASN A 165 3.78 -12.80 -0.05
N LEU A 166 2.60 -13.14 -0.59
CA LEU A 166 1.60 -12.14 -0.94
C LEU A 166 1.00 -11.47 0.32
N ARG A 167 0.92 -12.21 1.42
CA ARG A 167 0.44 -11.67 2.71
C ARG A 167 1.32 -10.54 3.23
N LYS A 168 2.65 -10.68 3.15
CA LYS A 168 3.58 -9.61 3.57
C LYS A 168 3.37 -8.33 2.75
N ILE A 169 3.26 -8.48 1.44
CA ILE A 169 2.99 -7.37 0.53
C ILE A 169 1.61 -6.75 0.84
N ALA A 170 0.58 -7.58 1.01
CA ALA A 170 -0.77 -7.13 1.33
C ALA A 170 -0.83 -6.35 2.64
N MET A 171 -0.15 -6.82 3.67
CA MET A 171 -0.04 -6.10 4.94
C MET A 171 0.66 -4.74 4.77
N HIS A 172 1.75 -4.70 4.00
CA HIS A 172 2.49 -3.47 3.73
C HIS A 172 1.65 -2.45 2.96
N VAL A 173 1.00 -2.88 1.87
CA VAL A 173 0.09 -2.03 1.07
C VAL A 173 -1.13 -1.57 1.89
N THR A 174 -1.72 -2.46 2.68
CA THR A 174 -2.86 -2.12 3.55
C THR A 174 -2.46 -1.10 4.61
N ASN A 175 -1.27 -1.24 5.21
CA ASN A 175 -0.79 -0.29 6.20
C ASN A 175 -0.63 1.11 5.59
N GLU A 176 0.00 1.22 4.44
CA GLU A 176 0.13 2.50 3.72
C GLU A 176 -1.24 3.12 3.41
N PHE A 177 -2.18 2.31 2.90
CA PHE A 177 -3.54 2.76 2.60
C PHE A 177 -4.27 3.28 3.85
N VAL A 178 -4.15 2.57 4.98
CA VAL A 178 -4.74 2.99 6.27
C VAL A 178 -4.07 4.25 6.79
N THR A 179 -2.73 4.33 6.75
CA THR A 179 -1.98 5.49 7.23
C THR A 179 -2.33 6.75 6.43
N SER A 180 -2.41 6.65 5.11
CA SER A 180 -2.84 7.76 4.25
C SER A 180 -4.24 8.25 4.62
N ALA A 181 -5.19 7.33 4.83
CA ALA A 181 -6.54 7.70 5.25
C ALA A 181 -6.60 8.30 6.67
N VAL A 182 -5.77 7.83 7.60
CA VAL A 182 -5.64 8.41 8.96
C VAL A 182 -5.15 9.85 8.87
N ASN A 183 -4.10 10.10 8.07
CA ASN A 183 -3.55 11.42 7.86
C ASN A 183 -4.58 12.38 7.24
N ALA A 184 -5.29 11.94 6.22
CA ALA A 184 -6.38 12.72 5.62
C ALA A 184 -7.50 13.03 6.63
N ASN A 185 -7.90 12.06 7.45
CA ASN A 185 -8.87 12.28 8.52
C ASN A 185 -8.38 13.29 9.56
N TYR A 186 -7.12 13.18 9.99
CA TYR A 186 -6.51 14.10 10.95
C TYR A 186 -6.49 15.54 10.45
N GLN A 187 -6.12 15.76 9.19
CA GLN A 187 -6.17 17.08 8.54
C GLN A 187 -7.58 17.66 8.52
N ASN A 188 -8.60 16.80 8.42
CA ASN A 188 -10.01 17.17 8.51
C ASN A 188 -10.57 17.24 9.94
N GLY A 189 -9.72 17.12 10.98
CA GLY A 189 -10.11 17.20 12.38
C GLY A 189 -10.85 15.96 12.94
N ALA A 190 -10.76 14.81 12.24
CA ALA A 190 -11.38 13.56 12.64
C ALA A 190 -10.34 12.59 13.22
N ALA A 191 -10.59 12.08 14.43
CA ALA A 191 -9.76 11.04 15.02
C ALA A 191 -10.08 9.66 14.42
N THR A 192 -9.04 8.84 14.23
CA THR A 192 -9.15 7.46 13.74
C THR A 192 -8.42 6.51 14.68
N TRP A 193 -9.12 5.45 15.09
CA TRP A 193 -8.59 4.36 15.89
C TRP A 193 -8.24 3.19 14.99
N CYS A 194 -6.96 2.81 14.96
CA CYS A 194 -6.49 1.68 14.18
C CYS A 194 -6.20 0.48 15.09
N TYR A 195 -6.76 -0.67 14.73
CA TYR A 195 -6.53 -1.94 15.40
C TYR A 195 -5.91 -2.91 14.39
N PHE A 196 -4.69 -3.35 14.66
CA PHE A 196 -4.01 -4.36 13.86
C PHE A 196 -4.05 -5.67 14.64
N ASP A 197 -4.81 -6.62 14.15
CA ASP A 197 -4.77 -7.97 14.66
C ASP A 197 -3.56 -8.72 14.08
N GLU A 198 -3.11 -9.76 14.77
CA GLU A 198 -1.93 -10.54 14.37
C GLU A 198 -0.68 -9.68 14.09
N PHE A 199 -0.54 -8.57 14.81
CA PHE A 199 0.55 -7.59 14.61
C PHE A 199 1.95 -8.24 14.63
N HIS A 200 2.09 -9.38 15.31
CA HIS A 200 3.33 -10.14 15.34
C HIS A 200 3.80 -10.61 13.96
N ILE A 201 2.90 -10.76 12.97
CA ILE A 201 3.25 -11.13 11.58
C ILE A 201 4.13 -10.04 10.96
N LEU A 202 3.82 -8.77 11.25
CA LEU A 202 4.58 -7.61 10.77
C LEU A 202 5.95 -7.48 11.45
N LEU A 203 6.03 -7.88 12.72
CA LEU A 203 7.27 -7.78 13.50
C LEU A 203 8.26 -8.90 13.19
N ARG A 204 7.86 -9.98 12.55
CA ARG A 204 8.74 -11.10 12.19
C ARG A 204 9.76 -10.75 11.10
N ASP A 205 9.41 -9.81 10.24
CA ASP A 205 10.29 -9.34 9.17
C ASP A 205 10.89 -7.98 9.56
N PRO A 206 12.22 -7.85 9.64
CA PRO A 206 12.87 -6.59 10.03
C PRO A 206 12.51 -5.40 9.13
N LEU A 207 12.21 -5.65 7.85
CA LEU A 207 11.82 -4.60 6.90
C LEU A 207 10.44 -4.06 7.22
N THR A 208 9.46 -4.96 7.44
CA THR A 208 8.12 -4.53 7.83
C THR A 208 8.09 -3.93 9.23
N ALA A 209 8.88 -4.46 10.17
CA ALA A 209 8.98 -3.95 11.54
C ALA A 209 9.48 -2.49 11.58
N SER A 210 10.48 -2.13 10.77
CA SER A 210 11.03 -0.77 10.74
C SER A 210 10.02 0.31 10.35
N TYR A 211 9.05 -0.04 9.50
CA TYR A 211 7.97 0.87 9.10
C TYR A 211 7.00 1.21 10.23
N PHE A 212 6.77 0.29 11.16
CA PHE A 212 5.86 0.52 12.30
C PHE A 212 6.53 1.24 13.48
N VAL A 213 7.84 1.27 13.54
CA VAL A 213 8.60 1.98 14.59
C VAL A 213 8.80 3.46 14.22
N ALA A 214 8.67 3.81 12.94
CA ALA A 214 8.86 5.18 12.43
C ALA A 214 7.57 6.05 12.47
N VAL A 215 6.42 5.46 12.84
CA VAL A 215 5.12 6.13 13.02
C VAL A 215 4.83 6.27 14.49
#